data_6c6dd0ee0fd766412cd60a8e6aedeef4
#
_entry.id   6c6dd0ee0fd766412cd60a8e6aedeef4
#
_cell.length_a   1.000
_cell.length_b   1.000
_cell.length_c   1.000
_cell.angle_alpha   90.00
_cell.angle_beta   90.00
_cell.angle_gamma   90.00
#
_symmetry.space_group_name_H-M   'P 1'
#
loop_
_entity.id
_entity.type
_entity.pdbx_description
1 polymer ?
#
loop_
_entity_poly.entity_id
_entity_poly.type
_entity_poly.pdbx_seq_one_letter_code
_entity_poly.pdbx_strand_id
1 'polypeptide(L)'
;MMRLKKWARELAIFIVVLAAFSWGMDQWRKPQPPEISHLPDITLVNGQTVSLAALSAEKPLLIYFWATWCGVCKLTSPMVEELHKDGVNVLSIAIRSGDDERLMRGMAAKGLTFPVVNDQLGRLGAEWDIGATPTFVILDKGNMISSTSGWSSRWGIKTRMWWAGL
;
A
#
# COMPACT_ATOMS: atom_id res chain seq x y z
N MET A 1 -9.53 -44.18 -12.16
CA MET A 1 -8.48 -43.69 -11.23
C MET A 1 -7.30 -42.98 -11.92
N MET A 2 -6.81 -43.43 -13.05
CA MET A 2 -5.67 -42.80 -13.78
C MET A 2 -5.97 -41.39 -14.31
N ARG A 3 -7.16 -41.10 -14.81
CA ARG A 3 -7.56 -39.77 -15.30
C ARG A 3 -7.60 -38.71 -14.18
N LEU A 4 -8.10 -39.09 -13.01
CA LEU A 4 -8.18 -38.16 -11.86
C LEU A 4 -6.79 -37.74 -11.36
N LYS A 5 -5.83 -38.67 -11.30
CA LYS A 5 -4.43 -38.38 -10.93
C LYS A 5 -3.74 -37.46 -11.98
N LYS A 6 -4.07 -37.62 -13.26
CA LYS A 6 -3.54 -36.76 -14.33
C LYS A 6 -4.07 -35.33 -14.17
N TRP A 7 -5.38 -35.18 -14.00
CA TRP A 7 -6.01 -33.87 -13.77
C TRP A 7 -5.50 -33.17 -12.48
N ALA A 8 -5.34 -33.91 -11.40
CA ALA A 8 -4.78 -33.36 -10.16
C ALA A 8 -3.35 -32.86 -10.35
N ARG A 9 -2.51 -33.59 -11.12
CA ARG A 9 -1.14 -33.16 -11.44
C ARG A 9 -1.13 -31.92 -12.32
N GLU A 10 -1.96 -31.84 -13.34
CA GLU A 10 -2.07 -30.70 -14.24
C GLU A 10 -2.54 -29.45 -13.50
N LEU A 11 -3.53 -29.60 -12.59
CA LEU A 11 -3.99 -28.51 -11.73
C LEU A 11 -2.90 -28.04 -10.77
N ALA A 12 -2.16 -28.96 -10.17
CA ALA A 12 -1.05 -28.62 -9.28
C ALA A 12 0.06 -27.84 -10.02
N ILE A 13 0.44 -28.30 -11.23
CA ILE A 13 1.41 -27.60 -12.08
C ILE A 13 0.90 -26.21 -12.44
N PHE A 14 -0.36 -26.06 -12.81
CA PHE A 14 -0.97 -24.77 -13.15
C PHE A 14 -0.93 -23.80 -11.95
N ILE A 15 -1.27 -24.28 -10.75
CA ILE A 15 -1.20 -23.48 -9.52
C ILE A 15 0.24 -23.03 -9.22
N VAL A 16 1.22 -23.95 -9.35
CA VAL A 16 2.64 -23.62 -9.15
C VAL A 16 3.13 -22.58 -10.16
N VAL A 17 2.75 -22.72 -11.43
CA VAL A 17 3.12 -21.73 -12.47
C VAL A 17 2.49 -20.38 -12.20
N LEU A 18 1.21 -20.33 -11.80
CA LEU A 18 0.55 -19.08 -11.44
C LEU A 18 1.19 -18.43 -10.20
N ALA A 19 1.53 -19.23 -9.20
CA ALA A 19 2.20 -18.72 -8.00
C ALA A 19 3.60 -18.18 -8.33
N ALA A 20 4.38 -18.88 -9.14
CA ALA A 20 5.70 -18.44 -9.59
C ALA A 20 5.60 -17.15 -10.44
N PHE A 21 4.61 -17.07 -11.34
CA PHE A 21 4.36 -15.87 -12.14
C PHE A 21 3.95 -14.67 -11.28
N SER A 22 3.02 -14.88 -10.33
CA SER A 22 2.62 -13.85 -9.38
C SER A 22 3.79 -13.37 -8.53
N TRP A 23 4.61 -14.28 -8.05
CA TRP A 23 5.81 -13.94 -7.29
C TRP A 23 6.82 -13.15 -8.13
N GLY A 24 7.06 -13.56 -9.38
CA GLY A 24 7.94 -12.85 -10.30
C GLY A 24 7.44 -11.43 -10.63
N MET A 25 6.14 -11.27 -10.84
CA MET A 25 5.51 -9.98 -11.06
C MET A 25 5.59 -9.07 -9.83
N ASP A 26 5.46 -9.63 -8.63
CA ASP A 26 5.59 -8.90 -7.36
C ASP A 26 7.03 -8.41 -7.15
N GLN A 27 8.03 -9.23 -7.51
CA GLN A 27 9.44 -8.81 -7.46
C GLN A 27 9.76 -7.72 -8.48
N TRP A 28 9.19 -7.79 -9.67
CA TRP A 28 9.43 -6.79 -10.72
C TRP A 28 8.75 -5.45 -10.41
N ARG A 29 7.61 -5.47 -9.71
CA ARG A 29 6.85 -4.26 -9.30
C ARG A 29 7.22 -3.78 -7.90
N LYS A 30 8.24 -4.35 -7.30
CA LYS A 30 8.63 -3.99 -5.93
C LYS A 30 9.04 -2.53 -5.89
N PRO A 31 8.37 -1.68 -5.09
CA PRO A 31 8.76 -0.29 -4.90
C PRO A 31 10.21 -0.20 -4.44
N GLN A 32 10.91 0.82 -4.89
CA GLN A 32 12.26 1.12 -4.44
C GLN A 32 12.20 2.38 -3.57
N PRO A 33 12.02 2.25 -2.25
CA PRO A 33 11.97 3.42 -1.40
C PRO A 33 13.33 4.09 -1.39
N PRO A 34 13.38 5.43 -1.41
CA PRO A 34 14.58 6.18 -1.11
C PRO A 34 15.01 5.88 0.33
N GLU A 35 16.23 6.24 0.70
CA GLU A 35 16.70 6.08 2.07
C GLU A 35 15.89 6.97 3.03
N ILE A 36 15.01 6.33 3.82
CA ILE A 36 13.96 7.01 4.60
C ILE A 36 14.53 7.92 5.69
N SER A 37 15.73 7.58 6.20
CA SER A 37 16.45 8.39 7.18
C SER A 37 16.81 9.80 6.69
N HIS A 38 16.92 9.98 5.37
CA HIS A 38 17.27 11.24 4.71
C HIS A 38 16.11 11.92 4.00
N LEU A 39 14.91 11.32 4.05
CA LEU A 39 13.73 11.96 3.48
C LEU A 39 13.33 13.20 4.29
N PRO A 40 13.01 14.30 3.60
CA PRO A 40 12.44 15.46 4.27
C PRO A 40 11.09 15.11 4.89
N ASP A 41 10.74 15.86 5.91
CA ASP A 41 9.40 15.78 6.48
C ASP A 41 8.32 16.04 5.43
N ILE A 42 7.23 15.28 5.51
CA ILE A 42 6.13 15.32 4.55
C ILE A 42 4.95 16.06 5.16
N THR A 43 4.35 16.99 4.40
CA THR A 43 3.19 17.75 4.86
C THR A 43 1.89 17.06 4.42
N LEU A 44 1.03 16.79 5.38
CA LEU A 44 -0.33 16.29 5.17
C LEU A 44 -1.24 17.40 4.64
N VAL A 45 -2.35 17.05 4.03
CA VAL A 45 -3.34 18.02 3.51
C VAL A 45 -3.93 18.91 4.61
N ASN A 46 -3.94 18.45 5.87
CA ASN A 46 -4.36 19.25 7.01
C ASN A 46 -3.29 20.25 7.52
N GLY A 47 -2.14 20.33 6.87
CA GLY A 47 -1.02 21.22 7.23
C GLY A 47 -0.04 20.63 8.27
N GLN A 48 -0.32 19.46 8.82
CA GLN A 48 0.58 18.79 9.77
C GLN A 48 1.78 18.22 9.04
N THR A 49 2.98 18.44 9.57
CA THR A 49 4.22 17.88 9.04
C THR A 49 4.61 16.63 9.82
N VAL A 50 4.96 15.56 9.12
CA VAL A 50 5.30 14.26 9.69
C VAL A 50 6.59 13.69 9.08
N SER A 51 7.37 13.00 9.89
CA SER A 51 8.55 12.26 9.45
C SER A 51 8.19 10.77 9.31
N LEU A 52 8.49 10.15 8.19
CA LEU A 52 8.27 8.71 7.99
C LEU A 52 9.13 7.88 8.94
N ALA A 53 10.35 8.32 9.22
CA ALA A 53 11.22 7.69 10.20
C ALA A 53 10.60 7.70 11.59
N ALA A 54 10.09 8.85 12.04
CA ALA A 54 9.44 8.97 13.34
C ALA A 54 8.13 8.15 13.41
N LEU A 55 7.30 8.19 12.37
CA LEU A 55 6.06 7.41 12.32
C LEU A 55 6.28 5.90 12.37
N SER A 56 7.40 5.41 11.82
CA SER A 56 7.73 3.97 11.80
C SER A 56 8.65 3.52 12.94
N ALA A 57 9.10 4.44 13.82
CA ALA A 57 10.09 4.15 14.86
C ALA A 57 9.55 3.20 15.95
N GLU A 58 8.32 3.44 16.42
CA GLU A 58 7.72 2.69 17.54
C GLU A 58 6.79 1.57 17.08
N LYS A 59 6.14 1.74 15.95
CA LYS A 59 5.16 0.79 15.39
C LYS A 59 5.30 0.72 13.89
N PRO A 60 5.11 -0.46 13.27
CA PRO A 60 5.08 -0.55 11.82
C PRO A 60 4.10 0.44 11.21
N LEU A 61 4.52 1.10 10.14
CA LEU A 61 3.75 2.07 9.38
C LEU A 61 3.27 1.46 8.07
N LEU A 62 1.98 1.50 7.83
CA LEU A 62 1.39 1.19 6.54
C LEU A 62 1.32 2.46 5.68
N ILE A 63 2.09 2.51 4.60
CA ILE A 63 1.96 3.55 3.58
C ILE A 63 1.06 3.00 2.47
N TYR A 64 -0.02 3.73 2.18
CA TYR A 64 -1.00 3.38 1.16
C TYR A 64 -0.93 4.37 0.00
N PHE A 65 -0.34 3.95 -1.12
CA PHE A 65 -0.34 4.71 -2.37
C PHE A 65 -1.61 4.43 -3.15
N TRP A 66 -2.37 5.47 -3.45
CA TRP A 66 -3.67 5.36 -4.10
C TRP A 66 -3.99 6.55 -4.99
N ALA A 67 -5.13 6.52 -5.68
CA ALA A 67 -5.61 7.65 -6.45
C ALA A 67 -7.13 7.69 -6.50
N THR A 68 -7.71 8.87 -6.65
CA THR A 68 -9.17 9.05 -6.76
C THR A 68 -9.74 8.47 -8.04
N TRP A 69 -8.94 8.41 -9.10
CA TRP A 69 -9.29 7.84 -10.41
C TRP A 69 -9.05 6.33 -10.52
N CYS A 70 -8.43 5.70 -9.52
CA CYS A 70 -8.09 4.28 -9.52
C CYS A 70 -9.32 3.42 -9.15
N GLY A 71 -9.76 2.55 -10.06
CA GLY A 71 -10.92 1.68 -9.85
C GLY A 71 -10.74 0.70 -8.69
N VAL A 72 -9.58 0.03 -8.59
CA VAL A 72 -9.28 -0.92 -7.51
C VAL A 72 -9.17 -0.20 -6.16
N CYS A 73 -8.68 1.04 -6.15
CA CYS A 73 -8.60 1.84 -4.92
C CYS A 73 -9.98 2.12 -4.29
N LYS A 74 -11.05 2.18 -5.11
CA LYS A 74 -12.43 2.31 -4.58
C LYS A 74 -12.83 1.12 -3.71
N LEU A 75 -12.26 -0.06 -3.95
CA LEU A 75 -12.50 -1.27 -3.17
C LEU A 75 -11.55 -1.38 -1.97
N THR A 76 -10.32 -0.89 -2.09
CA THR A 76 -9.31 -1.02 -1.04
C THR A 76 -9.33 0.13 -0.03
N SER A 77 -9.74 1.34 -0.42
CA SER A 77 -9.78 2.49 0.51
C SER A 77 -10.72 2.29 1.71
N PRO A 78 -11.93 1.71 1.57
CA PRO A 78 -12.75 1.38 2.74
C PRO A 78 -12.07 0.39 3.70
N MET A 79 -11.35 -0.59 3.17
CA MET A 79 -10.59 -1.56 3.97
C MET A 79 -9.44 -0.86 4.73
N VAL A 80 -8.75 0.09 4.09
CA VAL A 80 -7.70 0.89 4.74
C VAL A 80 -8.29 1.79 5.83
N GLU A 81 -9.47 2.35 5.60
CA GLU A 81 -10.21 3.11 6.63
C GLU A 81 -10.56 2.26 7.85
N GLU A 82 -10.99 1.00 7.64
CA GLU A 82 -11.21 0.08 8.75
C GLU A 82 -9.91 -0.24 9.51
N LEU A 83 -8.79 -0.45 8.80
CA LEU A 83 -7.49 -0.65 9.44
C LEU A 83 -7.09 0.57 10.28
N HIS A 84 -7.30 1.78 9.76
CA HIS A 84 -7.03 3.02 10.47
C HIS A 84 -7.88 3.14 11.75
N LYS A 85 -9.17 2.86 11.66
CA LYS A 85 -10.10 2.84 12.81
C LYS A 85 -9.75 1.77 13.85
N ASP A 86 -9.18 0.66 13.42
CA ASP A 86 -8.67 -0.39 14.31
C ASP A 86 -7.33 0.00 15.01
N GLY A 87 -6.81 1.20 14.79
CA GLY A 87 -5.57 1.69 15.38
C GLY A 87 -4.28 1.26 14.67
N VAL A 88 -4.38 0.75 13.43
CA VAL A 88 -3.20 0.53 12.59
C VAL A 88 -2.60 1.88 12.24
N ASN A 89 -1.27 1.99 12.35
CA ASN A 89 -0.53 3.19 11.98
C ASN A 89 -0.52 3.33 10.44
N VAL A 90 -1.35 4.22 9.91
CA VAL A 90 -1.58 4.40 8.47
C VAL A 90 -1.18 5.80 8.04
N LEU A 91 -0.47 5.90 6.93
CA LEU A 91 -0.27 7.13 6.15
C LEU A 91 -0.66 6.85 4.70
N SER A 92 -1.43 7.72 4.07
CA SER A 92 -1.76 7.55 2.66
C SER A 92 -1.14 8.63 1.79
N ILE A 93 -0.81 8.27 0.55
CA ILE A 93 -0.28 9.18 -0.47
C ILE A 93 -1.19 9.10 -1.69
N ALA A 94 -1.91 10.20 -1.95
CA ALA A 94 -2.84 10.31 -3.06
C ALA A 94 -2.11 10.83 -4.30
N ILE A 95 -1.88 9.96 -5.29
CA ILE A 95 -1.12 10.29 -6.50
C ILE A 95 -2.04 10.94 -7.54
N ARG A 96 -1.68 12.14 -8.00
CA ARG A 96 -2.34 12.87 -9.10
C ARG A 96 -3.87 12.89 -8.96
N SER A 97 -4.33 13.18 -7.74
CA SER A 97 -5.76 13.11 -7.37
C SER A 97 -6.46 14.48 -7.34
N GLY A 98 -5.85 15.49 -7.95
CA GLY A 98 -6.34 16.87 -7.99
C GLY A 98 -5.74 17.72 -6.89
N ASP A 99 -6.33 18.90 -6.67
CA ASP A 99 -5.96 19.78 -5.55
C ASP A 99 -6.45 19.27 -4.19
N ASP A 100 -5.99 19.89 -3.13
CA ASP A 100 -6.30 19.48 -1.75
C ASP A 100 -7.80 19.53 -1.48
N GLU A 101 -8.49 20.55 -1.95
CA GLU A 101 -9.91 20.74 -1.74
C GLU A 101 -10.73 19.62 -2.41
N ARG A 102 -10.39 19.28 -3.64
CA ARG A 102 -11.02 18.20 -4.40
C ARG A 102 -10.77 16.83 -3.74
N LEU A 103 -9.52 16.60 -3.31
CA LEU A 103 -9.15 15.37 -2.61
C LEU A 103 -9.92 15.23 -1.30
N MET A 104 -9.95 16.26 -0.48
CA MET A 104 -10.63 16.24 0.82
C MET A 104 -12.14 16.07 0.67
N ARG A 105 -12.78 16.75 -0.30
CA ARG A 105 -14.20 16.52 -0.61
C ARG A 105 -14.47 15.07 -1.03
N GLY A 106 -13.60 14.49 -1.86
CA GLY A 106 -13.72 13.11 -2.31
C GLY A 106 -13.56 12.10 -1.19
N MET A 107 -12.66 12.35 -0.25
CA MET A 107 -12.47 11.54 0.96
C MET A 107 -13.67 11.64 1.89
N ALA A 108 -14.13 12.85 2.18
CA ALA A 108 -15.29 13.09 3.05
C ALA A 108 -16.56 12.41 2.50
N ALA A 109 -16.82 12.52 1.20
CA ALA A 109 -17.96 11.85 0.54
C ALA A 109 -17.95 10.32 0.68
N LYS A 110 -16.77 9.71 0.95
CA LYS A 110 -16.58 8.27 1.13
C LYS A 110 -16.35 7.87 2.60
N GLY A 111 -16.41 8.82 3.53
CA GLY A 111 -16.15 8.60 4.95
C GLY A 111 -14.71 8.16 5.25
N LEU A 112 -13.72 8.59 4.43
CA LEU A 112 -12.31 8.28 4.63
C LEU A 112 -11.68 9.34 5.54
N THR A 113 -11.04 8.89 6.63
CA THR A 113 -10.46 9.77 7.67
C THR A 113 -8.96 9.54 7.91
N PHE A 114 -8.37 8.54 7.28
CA PHE A 114 -6.94 8.26 7.41
C PHE A 114 -6.08 9.46 6.92
N PRO A 115 -4.91 9.69 7.54
CA PRO A 115 -3.99 10.76 7.15
C PRO A 115 -3.59 10.67 5.69
N VAL A 116 -3.57 11.81 4.99
CA VAL A 116 -3.27 11.85 3.56
C VAL A 116 -2.29 12.95 3.19
N VAL A 117 -1.32 12.59 2.34
CA VAL A 117 -0.44 13.48 1.60
C VAL A 117 -0.97 13.59 0.17
N ASN A 118 -1.11 14.80 -0.35
CA ASN A 118 -1.52 15.01 -1.73
C ASN A 118 -0.32 15.15 -2.67
N ASP A 119 0.03 14.07 -3.33
CA ASP A 119 1.08 14.06 -4.35
C ASP A 119 0.50 14.48 -5.72
N GLN A 120 0.13 15.77 -5.85
CA GLN A 120 -0.54 16.32 -7.03
C GLN A 120 0.23 16.06 -8.32
N LEU A 121 1.56 16.15 -8.28
CA LEU A 121 2.43 16.00 -9.45
C LEU A 121 2.94 14.56 -9.63
N GLY A 122 2.71 13.68 -8.66
CA GLY A 122 3.19 12.30 -8.68
C GLY A 122 4.71 12.18 -8.41
N ARG A 123 5.31 13.16 -7.72
CA ARG A 123 6.75 13.17 -7.41
C ARG A 123 7.12 12.11 -6.38
N LEU A 124 6.35 12.03 -5.29
CA LEU A 124 6.55 11.00 -4.28
C LEU A 124 6.33 9.61 -4.87
N GLY A 125 5.27 9.44 -5.68
CA GLY A 125 5.04 8.18 -6.38
C GLY A 125 6.21 7.78 -7.28
N ALA A 126 6.81 8.73 -7.99
CA ALA A 126 7.97 8.48 -8.84
C ALA A 126 9.25 8.21 -8.03
N GLU A 127 9.47 8.93 -6.93
CA GLU A 127 10.62 8.73 -6.04
C GLU A 127 10.62 7.33 -5.38
N TRP A 128 9.42 6.80 -5.12
CA TRP A 128 9.22 5.46 -4.57
C TRP A 128 9.09 4.37 -5.65
N ASP A 129 9.26 4.71 -6.91
CA ASP A 129 9.08 3.82 -8.07
C ASP A 129 7.71 3.09 -8.05
N ILE A 130 6.64 3.84 -7.74
CA ILE A 130 5.28 3.30 -7.69
C ILE A 130 4.74 3.14 -9.11
N GLY A 131 4.84 1.93 -9.64
CA GLY A 131 4.38 1.59 -11.00
C GLY A 131 2.87 1.35 -11.13
N ALA A 132 2.15 1.14 -10.02
CA ALA A 132 0.72 0.87 -10.02
C ALA A 132 0.03 1.32 -8.73
N THR A 133 -1.27 1.61 -8.80
CA THR A 133 -2.11 1.86 -7.63
C THR A 133 -3.27 0.86 -7.58
N PRO A 134 -3.68 0.38 -6.40
CA PRO A 134 -3.08 0.65 -5.10
C PRO A 134 -1.75 -0.06 -4.89
N THR A 135 -0.84 0.54 -4.13
CA THR A 135 0.35 -0.13 -3.60
C THR A 135 0.41 0.11 -2.10
N PHE A 136 0.73 -0.95 -1.38
CA PHE A 136 0.88 -0.97 0.07
C PHE A 136 2.35 -1.20 0.40
N VAL A 137 2.93 -0.35 1.22
CA VAL A 137 4.30 -0.49 1.72
C VAL A 137 4.26 -0.51 3.24
N ILE A 138 4.98 -1.43 3.84
CA ILE A 138 5.09 -1.54 5.29
C ILE A 138 6.51 -1.19 5.69
N LEU A 139 6.63 -0.16 6.51
CA LEU A 139 7.89 0.27 7.11
C LEU A 139 7.93 -0.14 8.58
N ASP A 140 9.10 -0.55 9.04
CA ASP A 140 9.42 -0.68 10.46
C ASP A 140 10.80 -0.09 10.71
N LYS A 141 10.89 0.81 11.71
CA LYS A 141 12.14 1.50 12.09
C LYS A 141 12.90 2.10 10.89
N GLY A 142 12.16 2.75 9.99
CA GLY A 142 12.71 3.39 8.80
C GLY A 142 13.11 2.43 7.67
N ASN A 143 12.82 1.14 7.77
CA ASN A 143 13.13 0.16 6.73
C ASN A 143 11.86 -0.39 6.06
N MET A 144 11.91 -0.61 4.76
CA MET A 144 10.83 -1.29 4.05
C MET A 144 10.90 -2.80 4.31
N ILE A 145 9.91 -3.32 5.02
CA ILE A 145 9.82 -4.75 5.36
C ILE A 145 9.04 -5.52 4.29
N SER A 146 7.97 -4.92 3.77
CA SER A 146 7.09 -5.59 2.81
C SER A 146 6.43 -4.57 1.89
N SER A 147 6.13 -5.00 0.67
CA SER A 147 5.29 -4.25 -0.27
C SER A 147 4.37 -5.19 -1.02
N THR A 148 3.24 -4.69 -1.49
CA THR A 148 2.32 -5.40 -2.38
C THR A 148 1.52 -4.42 -3.20
N SER A 149 1.30 -4.74 -4.48
CA SER A 149 0.53 -3.90 -5.41
C SER A 149 -0.76 -4.60 -5.84
N GLY A 150 -1.80 -3.82 -6.09
CA GLY A 150 -3.11 -4.31 -6.48
C GLY A 150 -4.02 -4.60 -5.27
N TRP A 151 -5.03 -5.44 -5.50
CA TRP A 151 -5.98 -5.79 -4.44
C TRP A 151 -5.32 -6.60 -3.33
N SER A 152 -5.58 -6.21 -2.08
CA SER A 152 -5.09 -6.91 -0.89
C SER A 152 -6.20 -7.04 0.15
N SER A 153 -6.24 -8.15 0.88
CA SER A 153 -7.24 -8.34 1.93
C SER A 153 -6.79 -7.69 3.25
N ARG A 154 -7.77 -7.31 4.08
CA ARG A 154 -7.53 -6.78 5.43
C ARG A 154 -6.64 -7.71 6.26
N TRP A 155 -6.92 -9.01 6.22
CA TRP A 155 -6.12 -10.01 6.93
C TRP A 155 -4.69 -10.12 6.40
N GLY A 156 -4.52 -10.05 5.07
CA GLY A 156 -3.20 -10.05 4.44
C GLY A 156 -2.35 -8.87 4.89
N ILE A 157 -2.92 -7.66 4.95
CA ILE A 157 -2.22 -6.47 5.47
C ILE A 157 -1.91 -6.62 6.98
N LYS A 158 -2.91 -7.02 7.80
CA LYS A 158 -2.69 -7.21 9.25
C LYS A 158 -1.59 -8.24 9.56
N THR A 159 -1.55 -9.36 8.84
CA THR A 159 -0.51 -10.38 9.01
C THR A 159 0.88 -9.83 8.68
N ARG A 160 1.00 -9.07 7.59
CA ARG A 160 2.26 -8.42 7.20
C ARG A 160 2.71 -7.36 8.22
N MET A 161 1.78 -6.56 8.76
CA MET A 161 2.04 -5.59 9.81
C MET A 161 2.49 -6.25 11.11
N TRP A 162 1.83 -7.36 11.50
CA TRP A 162 2.22 -8.13 12.68
C TRP A 162 3.63 -8.71 12.53
N TRP A 163 3.94 -9.27 11.37
CA TRP A 163 5.29 -9.81 11.09
C TRP A 163 6.35 -8.71 11.09
N ALA A 164 6.05 -7.52 10.58
CA ALA A 164 6.98 -6.40 10.54
C ALA A 164 7.34 -5.89 11.96
N GLY A 165 6.43 -6.03 12.93
CA GLY A 165 6.63 -5.61 14.33
C GLY A 165 7.27 -6.66 15.24
N LEU A 166 7.69 -7.82 14.70
CA LEU A 166 8.43 -8.86 15.44
C LEU A 166 9.94 -8.61 15.35
#